data_6f0c61364cc2277cd7f4aefe61ca53bf
#
_entry.id   6f0c61364cc2277cd7f4aefe61ca53bf
#
_cell.length_a   1.000
_cell.length_b   1.000
_cell.length_c   1.000
_cell.angle_alpha   90.00
_cell.angle_beta   90.00
_cell.angle_gamma   90.00
#
_symmetry.space_group_name_H-M   'P 1'
#
loop_
_entity.id
_entity.type
_entity.pdbx_description
1 polymer ?
#
loop_
_entity_poly.entity_id
_entity_poly.type
_entity_poly.pdbx_seq_one_letter_code
_entity_poly.pdbx_strand_id
1 'polypeptide(L)'
;MKKILGLTAILFALSSTTFAQENEGHEKVKVPTSVKNANMQKYPESKKQHITWETEKGNYEANWGGRDGEANSVTYTPAGTFVEIVKAIPVKELPASASSYIKTHYKKAKFGDVGRVLDAKGVTSYEVEINGKDVIFDKDGNFVKTEM
;
A
#
# COMPACT_ATOMS: atom_id res chain seq x y z
N MET A 1 7.62 12.40 -0.34
CA MET A 1 7.61 10.95 -0.16
C MET A 1 6.32 10.46 -0.77
N LYS A 2 6.38 9.50 -1.67
CA LYS A 2 5.25 9.08 -2.48
C LYS A 2 4.61 7.88 -1.79
N LYS A 3 3.29 7.87 -1.79
CA LYS A 3 2.44 6.83 -1.20
C LYS A 3 2.71 5.48 -1.86
N ILE A 4 2.70 4.41 -1.08
CA ILE A 4 2.50 3.06 -1.62
C ILE A 4 1.08 3.06 -2.16
N LEU A 5 0.94 3.43 -3.42
CA LEU A 5 -0.33 3.44 -4.13
C LEU A 5 -0.34 2.22 -5.03
N GLY A 6 -1.18 1.28 -4.70
CA GLY A 6 -1.69 0.36 -5.70
C GLY A 6 -2.36 1.19 -6.80
N LEU A 7 -1.63 1.43 -7.89
CA LEU A 7 -2.03 2.39 -8.92
C LEU A 7 -3.14 1.81 -9.80
N THR A 8 -4.36 2.26 -9.59
CA THR A 8 -5.44 2.06 -10.56
C THR A 8 -5.28 3.06 -11.70
N ALA A 9 -4.92 2.60 -12.89
CA ALA A 9 -4.88 3.41 -14.11
C ALA A 9 -6.29 3.88 -14.47
N ILE A 10 -6.60 5.15 -14.24
CA ILE A 10 -7.79 5.80 -14.81
C ILE A 10 -7.37 6.39 -16.16
N LEU A 11 -7.95 5.84 -17.24
CA LEU A 11 -7.88 6.40 -18.57
C LEU A 11 -8.62 7.75 -18.58
N PHE A 12 -7.91 8.85 -18.71
CA PHE A 12 -8.51 10.17 -18.92
C PHE A 12 -8.60 10.46 -20.42
N ALA A 13 -9.84 10.57 -20.90
CA ALA A 13 -10.11 11.17 -22.22
C ALA A 13 -9.95 12.70 -22.11
N LEU A 14 -9.11 13.29 -22.97
CA LEU A 14 -8.97 14.73 -23.08
C LEU A 14 -10.27 15.37 -23.57
N SER A 15 -10.83 16.27 -22.78
CA SER A 15 -11.64 17.37 -23.26
C SER A 15 -11.23 18.65 -22.52
N SER A 16 -10.72 19.58 -23.30
CA SER A 16 -10.32 20.93 -22.87
C SER A 16 -11.52 21.77 -22.43
N THR A 17 -11.49 22.32 -21.18
CA THR A 17 -12.02 23.67 -20.91
C THR A 17 -11.65 24.15 -19.50
N THR A 18 -11.14 25.40 -19.47
CA THR A 18 -11.20 26.44 -18.41
C THR A 18 -10.67 26.15 -17.01
N PHE A 19 -9.62 26.92 -16.67
CA PHE A 19 -9.09 27.13 -15.32
C PHE A 19 -10.20 27.53 -14.33
N ALA A 20 -10.58 26.61 -13.47
CA ALA A 20 -11.11 26.90 -12.17
C ALA A 20 -10.10 26.33 -11.16
N GLN A 21 -9.68 27.15 -10.23
CA GLN A 21 -8.81 26.79 -9.13
C GLN A 21 -9.62 25.89 -8.19
N GLU A 22 -9.60 24.57 -8.45
CA GLU A 22 -10.22 23.59 -7.58
C GLU A 22 -9.35 23.41 -6.36
N ASN A 23 -9.88 23.89 -5.26
CA ASN A 23 -9.48 23.52 -3.91
C ASN A 23 -9.73 22.01 -3.79
N GLU A 24 -8.71 21.16 -4.00
CA GLU A 24 -8.80 19.71 -3.81
C GLU A 24 -9.05 19.42 -2.32
N GLY A 25 -10.29 19.57 -1.91
CA GLY A 25 -10.78 18.99 -0.67
C GLY A 25 -10.75 17.47 -0.86
N HIS A 26 -9.79 16.78 -0.23
CA HIS A 26 -9.80 15.34 -0.11
C HIS A 26 -11.15 14.92 0.48
N GLU A 27 -12.02 14.37 -0.36
CA GLU A 27 -13.31 13.85 0.08
C GLU A 27 -13.02 12.75 1.11
N LYS A 28 -13.45 12.98 2.35
CA LYS A 28 -13.19 12.01 3.43
C LYS A 28 -13.86 10.70 3.09
N VAL A 29 -13.07 9.65 2.92
CA VAL A 29 -13.55 8.30 2.64
C VAL A 29 -14.58 7.89 3.70
N LYS A 30 -15.78 7.55 3.26
CA LYS A 30 -16.87 7.09 4.14
C LYS A 30 -16.68 5.61 4.47
N VAL A 31 -15.93 5.35 5.54
CA VAL A 31 -15.59 3.99 5.97
C VAL A 31 -16.74 3.36 6.74
N PRO A 32 -17.19 2.13 6.38
CA PRO A 32 -18.21 1.38 7.12
C PRO A 32 -17.79 1.13 8.58
N THR A 33 -18.77 1.11 9.47
CA THR A 33 -18.53 0.81 10.90
C THR A 33 -17.93 -0.58 11.12
N SER A 34 -18.34 -1.57 10.30
CA SER A 34 -17.77 -2.93 10.28
C SER A 34 -16.26 -2.91 10.08
N VAL A 35 -15.77 -2.14 9.10
CA VAL A 35 -14.35 -2.00 8.79
C VAL A 35 -13.59 -1.32 9.92
N LYS A 36 -14.12 -0.20 10.45
CA LYS A 36 -13.51 0.49 11.60
C LYS A 36 -13.39 -0.42 12.82
N ASN A 37 -14.46 -1.17 13.12
CA ASN A 37 -14.47 -2.10 14.24
C ASN A 37 -13.47 -3.24 14.04
N ALA A 38 -13.40 -3.81 12.83
CA ALA A 38 -12.44 -4.85 12.50
C ALA A 38 -10.99 -4.38 12.73
N ASN A 39 -10.66 -3.16 12.25
CA ASN A 39 -9.33 -2.58 12.47
C ASN A 39 -9.04 -2.38 13.96
N MET A 40 -9.99 -1.80 14.71
CA MET A 40 -9.80 -1.56 16.15
C MET A 40 -9.70 -2.83 16.99
N GLN A 41 -10.32 -3.94 16.56
CA GLN A 41 -10.22 -5.22 17.22
C GLN A 41 -8.89 -5.91 16.91
N LYS A 42 -8.50 -5.92 15.64
CA LYS A 42 -7.28 -6.61 15.19
C LYS A 42 -6.00 -5.86 15.56
N TYR A 43 -6.04 -4.53 15.52
CA TYR A 43 -4.91 -3.63 15.78
C TYR A 43 -5.30 -2.56 16.80
N PRO A 44 -5.49 -2.93 18.09
CA PRO A 44 -5.94 -1.99 19.13
C PRO A 44 -4.97 -0.82 19.36
N GLU A 45 -3.69 -0.99 19.02
CA GLU A 45 -2.67 0.07 19.06
C GLU A 45 -2.97 1.22 18.11
N SER A 46 -3.65 0.94 16.98
CA SER A 46 -4.03 1.94 15.99
C SER A 46 -5.00 3.01 16.56
N LYS A 47 -5.74 2.68 17.63
CA LYS A 47 -6.65 3.63 18.31
C LYS A 47 -5.95 4.88 18.84
N LYS A 48 -4.67 4.79 19.13
CA LYS A 48 -3.84 5.88 19.65
C LYS A 48 -3.12 6.65 18.56
N GLN A 49 -3.33 6.27 17.30
CA GLN A 49 -2.68 6.83 16.13
C GLN A 49 -3.68 7.67 15.32
N HIS A 50 -3.14 8.58 14.52
CA HIS A 50 -3.93 9.16 13.43
C HIS A 50 -4.06 8.11 12.33
N ILE A 51 -5.29 7.70 12.01
CA ILE A 51 -5.56 6.75 10.93
C ILE A 51 -6.07 7.51 9.73
N THR A 52 -5.38 7.38 8.60
CA THR A 52 -5.85 7.79 7.28
C THR A 52 -6.55 6.61 6.61
N TRP A 53 -7.70 6.85 6.00
CA TRP A 53 -8.47 5.83 5.31
C TRP A 53 -8.49 6.12 3.82
N GLU A 54 -8.23 5.09 3.04
CA GLU A 54 -8.30 5.14 1.58
C GLU A 54 -9.17 4.01 1.04
N THR A 55 -9.53 4.08 -0.25
CA THR A 55 -10.21 2.99 -0.95
C THR A 55 -9.32 2.51 -2.08
N GLU A 56 -9.10 1.21 -2.14
CA GLU A 56 -8.32 0.59 -3.19
C GLU A 56 -9.03 -0.67 -3.70
N LYS A 57 -9.23 -0.75 -5.02
CA LYS A 57 -9.85 -1.92 -5.68
C LYS A 57 -11.16 -2.38 -5.03
N GLY A 58 -11.95 -1.41 -4.48
CA GLY A 58 -13.21 -1.69 -3.80
C GLY A 58 -13.09 -2.12 -2.34
N ASN A 59 -11.88 -2.16 -1.80
CA ASN A 59 -11.59 -2.40 -0.38
C ASN A 59 -11.29 -1.10 0.35
N TYR A 60 -11.18 -1.17 1.68
CA TYR A 60 -10.81 -0.07 2.55
C TYR A 60 -9.43 -0.32 3.14
N GLU A 61 -8.58 0.67 3.05
CA GLU A 61 -7.23 0.62 3.62
C GLU A 61 -7.10 1.61 4.77
N ALA A 62 -6.57 1.12 5.88
CA ALA A 62 -6.23 1.92 7.05
C ALA A 62 -4.72 2.10 7.12
N ASN A 63 -4.25 3.36 7.12
CA ASN A 63 -2.84 3.70 7.19
C ASN A 63 -2.54 4.41 8.52
N TRP A 64 -1.49 3.99 9.24
CA TRP A 64 -1.04 4.65 10.46
C TRP A 64 0.41 4.37 10.81
N GLY A 65 0.95 5.20 11.69
CA GLY A 65 2.28 5.06 12.28
C GLY A 65 3.41 5.55 11.37
N GLY A 66 4.61 5.55 11.92
CA GLY A 66 5.77 6.15 11.27
C GLY A 66 5.71 7.68 11.23
N ARG A 67 6.71 8.27 10.57
CA ARG A 67 6.78 9.74 10.43
C ARG A 67 5.73 10.26 9.46
N ASP A 68 5.43 9.48 8.42
CA ASP A 68 4.57 9.88 7.31
C ASP A 68 3.15 9.32 7.42
N GLY A 69 2.86 8.55 8.50
CA GLY A 69 1.55 7.96 8.73
C GLY A 69 1.29 6.63 8.00
N GLU A 70 2.30 6.06 7.37
CA GLU A 70 2.19 4.91 6.47
C GLU A 70 3.11 3.73 6.85
N ALA A 71 3.53 3.65 8.14
CA ALA A 71 4.33 2.52 8.58
C ALA A 71 3.56 1.18 8.59
N ASN A 72 2.23 1.26 8.67
CA ASN A 72 1.32 0.12 8.58
C ASN A 72 0.16 0.48 7.66
N SER A 73 -0.13 -0.39 6.70
CA SER A 73 -1.27 -0.32 5.80
C SER A 73 -2.07 -1.61 5.91
N VAL A 74 -3.34 -1.53 6.27
CA VAL A 74 -4.18 -2.72 6.47
C VAL A 74 -5.42 -2.64 5.62
N THR A 75 -5.60 -3.65 4.79
CA THR A 75 -6.71 -3.76 3.85
C THR A 75 -7.83 -4.63 4.41
N TYR A 76 -9.06 -4.14 4.26
CA TYR A 76 -10.30 -4.84 4.62
C TYR A 76 -11.30 -4.79 3.47
N THR A 77 -12.06 -5.87 3.31
CA THR A 77 -13.25 -5.84 2.45
C THR A 77 -14.31 -4.88 3.03
N PRO A 78 -15.33 -4.44 2.25
CA PRO A 78 -16.44 -3.64 2.77
C PRO A 78 -17.20 -4.27 3.94
N ALA A 79 -17.16 -5.59 4.06
CA ALA A 79 -17.76 -6.32 5.18
C ALA A 79 -16.89 -6.28 6.47
N GLY A 80 -15.65 -5.76 6.40
CA GLY A 80 -14.70 -5.75 7.51
C GLY A 80 -13.86 -7.02 7.61
N THR A 81 -13.84 -7.86 6.56
CA THR A 81 -12.95 -9.03 6.53
C THR A 81 -11.53 -8.57 6.23
N PHE A 82 -10.57 -8.99 7.07
CA PHE A 82 -9.15 -8.70 6.87
C PHE A 82 -8.65 -9.36 5.58
N VAL A 83 -7.91 -8.60 4.79
CA VAL A 83 -7.28 -9.07 3.55
C VAL A 83 -5.78 -9.25 3.77
N GLU A 84 -5.09 -8.18 4.17
CA GLU A 84 -3.64 -8.19 4.41
C GLU A 84 -3.20 -7.01 5.26
N ILE A 85 -1.99 -7.09 5.75
CA ILE A 85 -1.24 -5.96 6.31
C ILE A 85 0.09 -5.82 5.58
N VAL A 86 0.41 -4.60 5.19
CA VAL A 86 1.72 -4.20 4.72
C VAL A 86 2.41 -3.42 5.83
N LYS A 87 3.64 -3.79 6.14
CA LYS A 87 4.51 -3.05 7.06
C LYS A 87 5.69 -2.50 6.30
N ALA A 88 5.86 -1.18 6.32
CA ALA A 88 7.03 -0.53 5.75
C ALA A 88 8.30 -1.06 6.44
N ILE A 89 9.27 -1.47 5.65
CA ILE A 89 10.56 -1.97 6.13
C ILE A 89 11.71 -1.26 5.42
N PRO A 90 12.87 -1.15 6.06
CA PRO A 90 14.09 -0.70 5.37
C PRO A 90 14.49 -1.70 4.26
N VAL A 91 15.02 -1.20 3.15
CA VAL A 91 15.52 -2.01 2.01
C VAL A 91 16.48 -3.12 2.45
N LYS A 92 17.29 -2.88 3.49
CA LYS A 92 18.23 -3.86 4.04
C LYS A 92 17.58 -5.09 4.66
N GLU A 93 16.28 -5.03 4.95
CA GLU A 93 15.51 -6.14 5.50
C GLU A 93 14.88 -7.03 4.42
N LEU A 94 15.03 -6.67 3.15
CA LEU A 94 14.66 -7.57 2.06
C LEU A 94 15.52 -8.84 2.07
N PRO A 95 14.94 -9.99 1.70
CA PRO A 95 15.71 -11.19 1.45
C PRO A 95 16.83 -10.95 0.43
N ALA A 96 17.97 -11.61 0.61
CA ALA A 96 19.14 -11.42 -0.25
C ALA A 96 18.86 -11.75 -1.72
N SER A 97 18.00 -12.74 -1.98
CA SER A 97 17.53 -13.11 -3.34
C SER A 97 16.76 -11.98 -4.01
N ALA A 98 15.82 -11.33 -3.29
CA ALA A 98 15.09 -10.19 -3.79
C ALA A 98 16.03 -9.01 -4.10
N SER A 99 16.93 -8.69 -3.18
CA SER A 99 17.93 -7.63 -3.37
C SER A 99 18.83 -7.90 -4.59
N SER A 100 19.22 -9.16 -4.82
CA SER A 100 20.04 -9.58 -5.96
C SER A 100 19.26 -9.49 -7.27
N TYR A 101 18.00 -9.93 -7.27
CA TYR A 101 17.11 -9.81 -8.42
C TYR A 101 16.96 -8.35 -8.84
N ILE A 102 16.68 -7.46 -7.90
CA ILE A 102 16.50 -6.04 -8.14
C ILE A 102 17.77 -5.41 -8.74
N LYS A 103 18.95 -5.68 -8.15
CA LYS A 103 20.23 -5.18 -8.67
C LYS A 103 20.48 -5.61 -10.11
N THR A 104 20.07 -6.81 -10.48
CA THR A 104 20.29 -7.37 -11.82
C THR A 104 19.33 -6.80 -12.86
N HIS A 105 18.04 -6.71 -12.51
CA HIS A 105 16.98 -6.38 -13.47
C HIS A 105 16.62 -4.89 -13.49
N TYR A 106 16.95 -4.14 -12.44
CA TYR A 106 16.54 -2.74 -12.26
C TYR A 106 17.73 -1.80 -11.97
N LYS A 107 18.81 -1.92 -12.76
CA LYS A 107 20.13 -1.26 -12.54
C LYS A 107 20.12 0.27 -12.37
N LYS A 108 19.09 0.96 -12.86
CA LYS A 108 18.97 2.44 -12.78
C LYS A 108 17.60 2.87 -12.25
N ALA A 109 16.92 1.98 -11.55
CA ALA A 109 15.59 2.23 -11.07
C ALA A 109 15.57 3.22 -9.89
N LYS A 110 14.51 4.00 -9.83
CA LYS A 110 14.15 4.71 -8.60
C LYS A 110 13.41 3.73 -7.72
N PHE A 111 13.93 3.54 -6.52
CA PHE A 111 13.27 2.80 -5.46
C PHE A 111 12.30 3.75 -4.76
N GLY A 112 11.08 3.29 -4.58
CA GLY A 112 10.10 3.85 -3.68
C GLY A 112 10.09 3.11 -2.36
N ASP A 113 8.90 2.81 -1.89
CA ASP A 113 8.69 2.15 -0.62
C ASP A 113 8.93 0.65 -0.70
N VAL A 114 9.24 0.06 0.45
CA VAL A 114 9.45 -1.37 0.60
C VAL A 114 8.55 -1.86 1.72
N GLY A 115 7.72 -2.86 1.43
CA GLY A 115 6.76 -3.44 2.35
C GLY A 115 6.98 -4.93 2.58
N ARG A 116 6.74 -5.38 3.82
CA ARG A 116 6.52 -6.77 4.13
C ARG A 116 5.03 -7.00 4.28
N VAL A 117 4.48 -7.85 3.43
CA VAL A 117 3.06 -8.19 3.37
C VAL A 117 2.80 -9.46 4.15
N LEU A 118 1.71 -9.49 4.92
CA LEU A 118 1.15 -10.69 5.53
C LEU A 118 -0.33 -10.76 5.17
N ASP A 119 -0.70 -11.76 4.39
CA ASP A 119 -2.08 -11.94 3.95
C ASP A 119 -2.98 -12.64 5.00
N ALA A 120 -4.27 -12.76 4.71
CA ALA A 120 -5.25 -13.40 5.59
C ALA A 120 -5.00 -14.90 5.80
N LYS A 121 -4.20 -15.54 4.95
CA LYS A 121 -3.82 -16.97 5.05
C LYS A 121 -2.53 -17.16 5.86
N GLY A 122 -1.90 -16.07 6.30
CA GLY A 122 -0.61 -16.09 6.99
C GLY A 122 0.59 -16.24 6.05
N VAL A 123 0.41 -16.01 4.75
CA VAL A 123 1.50 -16.04 3.77
C VAL A 123 2.23 -14.71 3.82
N THR A 124 3.56 -14.78 3.95
CA THR A 124 4.44 -13.61 3.88
C THR A 124 4.95 -13.42 2.47
N SER A 125 4.95 -12.17 2.00
CA SER A 125 5.60 -11.73 0.77
C SER A 125 6.23 -10.35 0.99
N TYR A 126 6.95 -9.87 -0.02
CA TYR A 126 7.56 -8.54 -0.01
C TYR A 126 7.14 -7.80 -1.27
N GLU A 127 6.89 -6.53 -1.14
CA GLU A 127 6.67 -5.62 -2.26
C GLU A 127 7.72 -4.51 -2.25
N VAL A 128 8.14 -4.13 -3.44
CA VAL A 128 9.10 -3.04 -3.64
C VAL A 128 8.60 -2.16 -4.76
N GLU A 129 8.33 -0.89 -4.46
CA GLU A 129 8.00 0.07 -5.51
C GLU A 129 9.25 0.37 -6.35
N ILE A 130 9.18 0.08 -7.64
CA ILE A 130 10.26 0.35 -8.59
C ILE A 130 9.68 1.07 -9.82
N ASN A 131 10.10 2.32 -10.03
CA ASN A 131 9.60 3.16 -11.12
C ASN A 131 8.06 3.31 -11.14
N GLY A 132 7.43 3.34 -9.96
CA GLY A 132 5.98 3.46 -9.81
C GLY A 132 5.20 2.17 -10.06
N LYS A 133 5.86 1.01 -9.99
CA LYS A 133 5.25 -0.33 -10.07
C LYS A 133 5.67 -1.16 -8.89
N ASP A 134 4.76 -2.01 -8.41
CA ASP A 134 5.05 -2.91 -7.31
C ASP A 134 5.64 -4.22 -7.82
N VAL A 135 6.85 -4.51 -7.41
CA VAL A 135 7.55 -5.76 -7.71
C VAL A 135 7.40 -6.68 -6.50
N ILE A 136 6.72 -7.80 -6.70
CA ILE A 136 6.35 -8.73 -5.63
C ILE A 136 7.33 -9.90 -5.57
N PHE A 137 7.77 -10.22 -4.36
CA PHE A 137 8.64 -11.35 -4.04
C PHE A 137 7.96 -12.25 -3.01
N ASP A 138 8.20 -13.55 -3.08
CA ASP A 138 7.77 -14.50 -2.05
C ASP A 138 8.57 -14.33 -0.74
N LYS A 139 8.23 -15.14 0.28
CA LYS A 139 8.92 -15.11 1.59
C LYS A 139 10.42 -15.37 1.52
N ASP A 140 10.90 -16.06 0.50
CA ASP A 140 12.30 -16.41 0.29
C ASP A 140 13.02 -15.39 -0.63
N GLY A 141 12.26 -14.40 -1.13
CA GLY A 141 12.74 -13.34 -2.01
C GLY A 141 12.83 -13.73 -3.48
N ASN A 142 12.13 -14.78 -3.91
CA ASN A 142 12.01 -15.11 -5.32
C ASN A 142 10.97 -14.19 -5.97
N PHE A 143 11.27 -13.72 -7.18
CA PHE A 143 10.34 -12.89 -7.95
C PHE A 143 9.04 -13.66 -8.25
N VAL A 144 7.91 -13.01 -8.02
CA VAL A 144 6.58 -13.54 -8.30
C VAL A 144 5.96 -12.84 -9.51
N LYS A 145 5.83 -11.51 -9.45
CA LYS A 145 5.17 -10.70 -10.48
C LYS A 145 5.49 -9.22 -10.31
N THR A 146 5.08 -8.44 -11.30
CA THR A 146 5.02 -6.97 -11.20
C THR A 146 3.57 -6.54 -11.37
N GLU A 147 3.09 -5.64 -10.51
CA GLU A 147 1.76 -5.02 -10.57
C GLU A 147 1.87 -3.52 -10.90
N MET A 148 0.79 -2.96 -11.42
CA MET A 148 0.62 -1.52 -11.67
C MET A 148 -0.52 -1.00 -10.83
#